data_f4baef454e5254b6340971fca99ffdc3
#
_entry.id   f4baef454e5254b6340971fca99ffdc3
#
_cell.length_a   1.000
_cell.length_b   1.000
_cell.length_c   1.000
_cell.angle_alpha   90.00
_cell.angle_beta   90.00
_cell.angle_gamma   90.00
#
_symmetry.space_group_name_H-M   'P 1'
#
loop_
_entity.id
_entity.type
_entity.pdbx_description
1 polymer ?
#
loop_
_entity_poly.entity_id
_entity_poly.type
_entity_poly.pdbx_seq_one_letter_code
_entity_poly.pdbx_strand_id
1 'polypeptide(L)'
;RDYPGSVLVGIAINLLKGEIAYRQSDYAGAVPHFERAVAAQDLLPYTEPPFWYYPTRQSLGAALLKAGKPVEAEAVYRADLKQYRHNGWSMFGLMQSLEAQGKTAEAAKVEVHFDAAWQFADTELEASIL
;
A
#
# COMPACT_ATOMS: atom_id res chain seq x y z
N ARG A 1 -24.63 -16.81 4.95
CA ARG A 1 -23.28 -16.24 5.12
C ARG A 1 -23.42 -14.78 5.50
N ASP A 2 -22.90 -14.40 6.64
CA ASP A 2 -23.02 -13.01 7.07
C ASP A 2 -22.11 -12.12 6.20
N TYR A 3 -22.70 -11.08 5.65
CA TYR A 3 -21.99 -10.09 4.87
C TYR A 3 -21.16 -9.21 5.82
N PRO A 4 -19.86 -9.01 5.60
CA PRO A 4 -18.99 -8.29 6.54
C PRO A 4 -19.15 -6.76 6.46
N GLY A 5 -20.38 -6.27 6.47
CA GLY A 5 -20.69 -4.85 6.22
C GLY A 5 -20.02 -3.89 7.17
N SER A 6 -19.97 -4.20 8.47
CA SER A 6 -19.30 -3.34 9.47
C SER A 6 -17.78 -3.25 9.24
N VAL A 7 -17.16 -4.34 8.82
CA VAL A 7 -15.72 -4.37 8.50
C VAL A 7 -15.45 -3.51 7.27
N LEU A 8 -16.27 -3.64 6.22
CA LEU A 8 -16.13 -2.85 4.99
C LEU A 8 -16.30 -1.36 5.24
N VAL A 9 -17.30 -0.98 6.05
CA VAL A 9 -17.47 0.42 6.47
C VAL A 9 -16.27 0.92 7.27
N GLY A 10 -15.71 0.09 8.15
CA GLY A 10 -14.50 0.39 8.90
C GLY A 10 -13.29 0.65 7.99
N ILE A 11 -13.09 -0.17 6.95
CA ILE A 11 -12.05 0.05 5.94
C ILE A 11 -12.28 1.40 5.25
N ALA A 12 -13.47 1.65 4.73
CA ALA A 12 -13.80 2.87 4.00
C ALA A 12 -13.55 4.13 4.83
N ILE A 13 -14.03 4.16 6.08
CA ILE A 13 -13.86 5.31 6.99
C ILE A 13 -12.38 5.56 7.29
N ASN A 14 -11.62 4.51 7.60
CA ASN A 14 -10.21 4.66 7.94
C ASN A 14 -9.37 5.05 6.71
N LEU A 15 -9.65 4.51 5.54
CA LEU A 15 -9.02 4.97 4.30
C LEU A 15 -9.30 6.45 4.04
N LEU A 16 -10.56 6.88 4.18
CA LEU A 16 -10.92 8.28 3.96
C LEU A 16 -10.22 9.22 4.94
N LYS A 17 -10.18 8.89 6.22
CA LYS A 17 -9.49 9.69 7.23
C LYS A 17 -7.98 9.75 6.97
N GLY A 18 -7.37 8.63 6.62
CA GLY A 18 -5.96 8.56 6.25
C GLY A 18 -5.65 9.38 5.00
N GLU A 19 -6.50 9.29 3.97
CA GLU A 19 -6.36 10.05 2.74
C GLU A 19 -6.47 11.56 2.97
N ILE A 20 -7.41 12.00 3.78
CA ILE A 20 -7.54 13.41 4.15
C ILE A 20 -6.26 13.91 4.82
N ALA A 21 -5.75 13.20 5.83
CA ALA A 21 -4.51 13.55 6.51
C ALA A 21 -3.31 13.57 5.54
N TYR A 22 -3.20 12.56 4.67
CA TYR A 22 -2.14 12.47 3.67
C TYR A 22 -2.14 13.67 2.72
N ARG A 23 -3.31 14.06 2.20
CA ARG A 23 -3.46 15.22 1.30
C ARG A 23 -3.22 16.55 1.99
N GLN A 24 -3.39 16.62 3.29
CA GLN A 24 -3.00 17.77 4.12
C GLN A 24 -1.51 17.77 4.49
N SER A 25 -0.73 16.83 3.96
CA SER A 25 0.69 16.58 4.29
C SER A 25 0.93 16.19 5.75
N ASP A 26 -0.11 15.79 6.47
CA ASP A 26 -0.02 15.17 7.79
C ASP A 26 0.22 13.66 7.66
N TYR A 27 1.41 13.32 7.19
CA TYR A 27 1.76 11.93 6.90
C TYR A 27 1.82 11.07 8.16
N ALA A 28 2.34 11.62 9.25
CA ALA A 28 2.37 10.94 10.54
C ALA A 28 0.95 10.69 11.08
N GLY A 29 0.03 11.64 10.89
CA GLY A 29 -1.37 11.50 11.25
C GLY A 29 -2.14 10.52 10.35
N ALA A 30 -1.72 10.36 9.10
CA ALA A 30 -2.32 9.40 8.17
C ALA A 30 -2.03 7.94 8.55
N VAL A 31 -0.82 7.66 9.06
CA VAL A 31 -0.35 6.30 9.37
C VAL A 31 -1.33 5.52 10.26
N PRO A 32 -1.76 5.98 11.43
CA PRO A 32 -2.63 5.20 12.29
C PRO A 32 -4.02 4.93 11.67
N HIS A 33 -4.51 5.80 10.80
CA HIS A 33 -5.76 5.55 10.06
C HIS A 33 -5.57 4.44 9.04
N PHE A 34 -4.50 4.47 8.27
CA PHE A 34 -4.20 3.41 7.31
C PHE A 34 -3.86 2.07 8.00
N GLU A 35 -3.20 2.07 9.16
CA GLU A 35 -2.98 0.85 9.96
C GLU A 35 -4.29 0.21 10.37
N ARG A 36 -5.28 1.00 10.79
CA ARG A 36 -6.62 0.49 11.11
C ARG A 36 -7.34 -0.06 9.87
N ALA A 37 -7.18 0.57 8.71
CA ALA A 37 -7.73 0.06 7.46
C ALA A 37 -7.11 -1.29 7.08
N VAL A 38 -5.79 -1.44 7.21
CA VAL A 38 -5.07 -2.70 6.97
C VAL A 38 -5.57 -3.79 7.93
N ALA A 39 -5.65 -3.50 9.22
CA ALA A 39 -6.12 -4.46 10.23
C ALA A 39 -7.56 -4.92 9.93
N ALA A 40 -8.44 -4.01 9.50
CA ALA A 40 -9.80 -4.34 9.12
C ALA A 40 -9.84 -5.19 7.84
N GLN A 41 -9.04 -4.87 6.84
CA GLN A 41 -8.95 -5.67 5.60
C GLN A 41 -8.46 -7.10 5.88
N ASP A 42 -7.49 -7.25 6.78
CA ASP A 42 -6.96 -8.56 7.16
C ASP A 42 -7.99 -9.46 7.88
N LEU A 43 -9.09 -8.90 8.39
CA LEU A 43 -10.21 -9.66 8.96
C LEU A 43 -11.18 -10.22 7.91
N LEU A 44 -11.10 -9.75 6.66
CA LEU A 44 -12.00 -10.22 5.61
C LEU A 44 -11.67 -11.66 5.21
N PRO A 45 -12.70 -12.52 5.05
CA PRO A 45 -12.48 -13.86 4.52
C PRO A 45 -12.07 -13.79 3.05
N TYR A 46 -11.32 -14.80 2.61
CA TYR A 46 -11.02 -14.96 1.18
C TYR A 46 -12.31 -15.15 0.39
N THR A 47 -12.48 -14.35 -0.66
CA THR A 47 -13.57 -14.47 -1.64
C THR A 47 -13.08 -14.05 -3.03
N GLU A 48 -13.74 -14.56 -4.07
CA GLU A 48 -13.53 -14.13 -5.45
C GLU A 48 -14.87 -13.69 -6.06
N PRO A 49 -15.00 -12.41 -6.44
CA PRO A 49 -14.05 -11.32 -6.21
C PRO A 49 -13.89 -10.97 -4.72
N PRO A 50 -12.79 -10.33 -4.33
CA PRO A 50 -12.60 -9.92 -2.94
C PRO A 50 -13.64 -8.88 -2.51
N PHE A 51 -14.04 -8.90 -1.23
CA PHE A 51 -14.99 -7.91 -0.68
C PHE A 51 -14.47 -6.47 -0.75
N TRP A 52 -13.15 -6.30 -0.67
CA TRP A 52 -12.47 -5.02 -0.84
C TRP A 52 -11.37 -5.15 -1.90
N TYR A 53 -11.49 -4.41 -2.99
CA TYR A 53 -10.63 -4.56 -4.17
C TYR A 53 -9.28 -3.84 -4.07
N TYR A 54 -9.20 -2.78 -3.24
CA TYR A 54 -8.01 -1.94 -3.13
C TYR A 54 -7.11 -2.43 -1.99
N PRO A 55 -5.84 -2.77 -2.26
CA PRO A 55 -4.92 -3.17 -1.21
C PRO A 55 -4.56 -1.99 -0.31
N THR A 56 -5.08 -1.98 0.93
CA THR A 56 -4.92 -0.86 1.86
C THR A 56 -3.46 -0.62 2.27
N ARG A 57 -2.61 -1.64 2.15
CA ARG A 57 -1.16 -1.53 2.39
C ARG A 57 -0.47 -0.57 1.43
N GLN A 58 -0.99 -0.35 0.23
CA GLN A 58 -0.45 0.66 -0.69
C GLN A 58 -0.47 2.05 -0.06
N SER A 59 -1.59 2.44 0.54
CA SER A 59 -1.75 3.73 1.20
C SER A 59 -0.90 3.84 2.46
N LEU A 60 -0.85 2.78 3.28
CA LEU A 60 -0.01 2.75 4.48
C LEU A 60 1.47 2.90 4.13
N GLY A 61 1.95 2.17 3.15
CA GLY A 61 3.35 2.25 2.70
C GLY A 61 3.72 3.65 2.21
N ALA A 62 2.85 4.30 1.44
CA ALA A 62 3.05 5.66 0.97
C ALA A 62 3.15 6.67 2.13
N ALA A 63 2.26 6.57 3.12
CA ALA A 63 2.29 7.43 4.31
C ALA A 63 3.55 7.23 5.14
N LEU A 64 3.98 5.98 5.33
CA LEU A 64 5.21 5.65 6.06
C LEU A 64 6.45 6.22 5.35
N LEU A 65 6.54 6.11 4.03
CA LEU A 65 7.63 6.71 3.25
C LEU A 65 7.68 8.22 3.44
N LYS A 66 6.55 8.90 3.29
CA LYS A 66 6.45 10.35 3.46
C LYS A 66 6.73 10.79 4.90
N ALA A 67 6.41 9.95 5.88
CA ALA A 67 6.74 10.19 7.29
C ALA A 67 8.21 9.89 7.64
N GLY A 68 9.05 9.52 6.68
CA GLY A 68 10.46 9.21 6.90
C GLY A 68 10.72 7.85 7.54
N LYS A 69 9.85 6.87 7.33
CA LYS A 69 9.91 5.52 7.88
C LYS A 69 10.07 4.44 6.79
N PRO A 70 11.19 4.46 6.04
CA PRO A 70 11.36 3.56 4.89
C PRO A 70 11.48 2.08 5.28
N VAL A 71 11.97 1.76 6.47
CA VAL A 71 12.10 0.37 6.94
C VAL A 71 10.71 -0.24 7.18
N GLU A 72 9.84 0.50 7.84
CA GLU A 72 8.45 0.07 8.07
C GLU A 72 7.67 0.01 6.76
N ALA A 73 7.88 0.96 5.85
CA ALA A 73 7.27 0.96 4.52
C ALA A 73 7.68 -0.28 3.72
N GLU A 74 8.98 -0.64 3.71
CA GLU A 74 9.48 -1.86 3.08
C GLU A 74 8.73 -3.09 3.59
N ALA A 75 8.57 -3.24 4.90
CA ALA A 75 7.88 -4.37 5.50
C ALA A 75 6.41 -4.45 5.05
N VAL A 76 5.73 -3.32 4.97
CA VAL A 76 4.34 -3.23 4.51
C VAL A 76 4.20 -3.63 3.04
N TYR A 77 5.06 -3.13 2.17
CA TYR A 77 5.04 -3.49 0.74
C TYR A 77 5.38 -4.95 0.50
N ARG A 78 6.33 -5.51 1.23
CA ARG A 78 6.66 -6.93 1.14
C ARG A 78 5.49 -7.81 1.59
N ALA A 79 4.74 -7.41 2.63
CA ALA A 79 3.54 -8.09 3.07
C ALA A 79 2.44 -8.05 2.00
N ASP A 80 2.23 -6.91 1.35
CA ASP A 80 1.28 -6.77 0.25
C ASP A 80 1.64 -7.68 -0.93
N LEU A 81 2.90 -7.70 -1.34
CA LEU A 81 3.39 -8.49 -2.47
C LEU A 81 3.37 -10.01 -2.23
N LYS A 82 3.30 -10.48 -0.98
CA LYS A 82 3.04 -11.89 -0.68
C LYS A 82 1.65 -12.31 -1.10
N GLN A 83 0.68 -11.43 -0.96
CA GLN A 83 -0.72 -11.66 -1.31
C GLN A 83 -1.01 -11.28 -2.76
N TYR A 84 -0.46 -10.18 -3.23
CA TYR A 84 -0.67 -9.59 -4.55
C TYR A 84 0.65 -9.49 -5.31
N ARG A 85 1.14 -10.63 -5.80
CA ARG A 85 2.49 -10.79 -6.39
C ARG A 85 2.81 -9.84 -7.55
N HIS A 86 1.79 -9.40 -8.28
CA HIS A 86 1.94 -8.56 -9.47
C HIS A 86 1.44 -7.11 -9.24
N ASN A 87 1.28 -6.71 -7.99
CA ASN A 87 0.86 -5.35 -7.68
C ASN A 87 1.99 -4.35 -7.97
N GLY A 88 1.93 -3.71 -9.13
CA GLY A 88 2.91 -2.71 -9.57
C GLY A 88 3.01 -1.50 -8.63
N TRP A 89 1.91 -1.09 -8.01
CA TRP A 89 1.91 0.01 -7.02
C TRP A 89 2.80 -0.32 -5.82
N SER A 90 2.68 -1.52 -5.28
CA SER A 90 3.50 -1.96 -4.15
C SER A 90 4.94 -2.25 -4.55
N MET A 91 5.20 -2.70 -5.78
CA MET A 91 6.57 -2.81 -6.31
C MET A 91 7.24 -1.45 -6.39
N PHE A 92 6.54 -0.44 -6.91
CA PHE A 92 7.06 0.92 -6.96
C PHE A 92 7.37 1.48 -5.57
N GLY A 93 6.46 1.34 -4.62
CA GLY A 93 6.67 1.74 -3.24
C GLY A 93 7.83 0.99 -2.56
N LEU A 94 7.99 -0.30 -2.85
CA LEU A 94 9.12 -1.09 -2.36
C LEU A 94 10.44 -0.56 -2.91
N MET A 95 10.52 -0.25 -4.20
CA MET A 95 11.70 0.39 -4.78
C MET A 95 12.07 1.67 -4.05
N GLN A 96 11.11 2.58 -3.89
CA GLN A 96 11.33 3.83 -3.15
C GLN A 96 11.80 3.60 -1.71
N SER A 97 11.26 2.59 -1.03
CA SER A 97 11.65 2.22 0.33
C SER A 97 13.08 1.72 0.42
N LEU A 98 13.50 0.92 -0.56
CA LEU A 98 14.85 0.37 -0.65
C LEU A 98 15.87 1.46 -1.00
N GLU A 99 15.53 2.33 -1.95
CA GLU A 99 16.37 3.48 -2.32
C GLU A 99 16.59 4.43 -1.14
N ALA A 100 15.53 4.75 -0.39
CA ALA A 100 15.62 5.58 0.79
C ALA A 100 16.52 5.01 1.90
N GLN A 101 16.74 3.69 1.90
CA GLN A 101 17.64 2.98 2.80
C GLN A 101 19.06 2.79 2.21
N GLY A 102 19.30 3.23 0.97
CA GLY A 102 20.57 2.99 0.27
C GLY A 102 20.73 1.56 -0.26
N LYS A 103 19.66 0.75 -0.27
CA LYS A 103 19.66 -0.64 -0.77
C LYS A 103 19.47 -0.67 -2.29
N THR A 104 20.35 0.00 -3.04
CA THR A 104 20.19 0.23 -4.48
C THR A 104 20.21 -1.05 -5.31
N ALA A 105 21.01 -2.04 -4.94
CA ALA A 105 21.07 -3.33 -5.64
C ALA A 105 19.77 -4.12 -5.50
N GLU A 106 19.14 -4.07 -4.34
CA GLU A 106 17.82 -4.70 -4.13
C GLU A 106 16.72 -3.93 -4.87
N ALA A 107 16.76 -2.59 -4.86
CA ALA A 107 15.83 -1.76 -5.61
C ALA A 107 15.87 -2.08 -7.11
N ALA A 108 17.05 -2.21 -7.70
CA ALA A 108 17.22 -2.56 -9.10
C ALA A 108 16.62 -3.93 -9.47
N LYS A 109 16.65 -4.90 -8.55
CA LYS A 109 15.99 -6.19 -8.76
C LYS A 109 14.46 -6.07 -8.78
N VAL A 110 13.91 -5.24 -7.92
CA VAL A 110 12.45 -4.97 -7.89
C VAL A 110 12.03 -4.21 -9.14
N GLU A 111 12.85 -3.28 -9.63
CA GLU A 111 12.60 -2.49 -10.85
C GLU A 111 12.34 -3.40 -12.05
N VAL A 112 13.12 -4.45 -12.24
CA VAL A 112 12.90 -5.42 -13.33
C VAL A 112 11.50 -6.03 -13.29
N HIS A 113 11.02 -6.37 -12.08
CA HIS A 113 9.67 -6.91 -11.90
C HIS A 113 8.59 -5.84 -12.09
N PHE A 114 8.86 -4.62 -11.63
CA PHE A 114 7.97 -3.48 -11.83
C PHE A 114 7.80 -3.17 -13.31
N ASP A 115 8.88 -3.07 -14.07
CA ASP A 115 8.85 -2.80 -15.51
C ASP A 115 8.03 -3.85 -16.26
N ALA A 116 8.18 -5.12 -15.90
CA ALA A 116 7.38 -6.20 -16.48
C ALA A 116 5.88 -6.07 -16.13
N ALA A 117 5.55 -5.70 -14.91
CA ALA A 117 4.17 -5.51 -14.48
C ALA A 117 3.53 -4.24 -15.06
N TRP A 118 4.33 -3.20 -15.35
CA TRP A 118 3.89 -1.88 -15.78
C TRP A 118 4.03 -1.61 -17.29
N GLN A 119 4.54 -2.58 -18.06
CA GLN A 119 4.88 -2.43 -19.48
C GLN A 119 3.74 -1.94 -20.38
N PHE A 120 2.48 -2.14 -19.99
CA PHE A 120 1.30 -1.70 -20.73
C PHE A 120 0.54 -0.58 -20.05
N ALA A 121 1.03 -0.06 -18.94
CA ALA A 121 0.42 1.06 -18.25
C ALA A 121 0.76 2.37 -18.97
N ASP A 122 -0.22 3.26 -19.00
CA ASP A 122 -0.09 4.62 -19.55
C ASP A 122 0.05 5.69 -18.45
N THR A 123 0.26 5.25 -17.22
CA THR A 123 0.36 6.10 -16.04
C THR A 123 1.76 6.00 -15.44
N GLU A 124 2.38 7.16 -15.20
CA GLU A 124 3.61 7.26 -14.40
C GLU A 124 3.25 7.38 -12.92
N LEU A 125 3.98 6.65 -12.07
CA LEU A 125 3.76 6.67 -10.64
C LEU A 125 4.72 7.63 -9.94
N GLU A 126 4.19 8.42 -9.02
CA GLU A 126 4.97 9.25 -8.08
C GLU A 126 5.01 8.63 -6.68
N ALA A 127 3.99 7.86 -6.35
CA ALA A 127 3.84 7.15 -5.08
C ALA A 127 2.95 5.92 -5.27
N SER A 128 2.85 5.07 -4.25
CA SER A 128 1.95 3.92 -4.23
C SER A 128 0.50 4.28 -3.85
N ILE A 129 0.15 5.54 -3.91
CA ILE A 129 -1.19 6.09 -3.62
C ILE A 129 -1.58 7.03 -4.76
N LEU A 130 -2.89 7.12 -5.04
CA LEU A 130 -3.45 8.00 -6.08
C LEU A 130 -3.47 9.48 -5.65
#